data_9d844c2bca56510166477a6aa6770e77
#
_entry.id   9d844c2bca56510166477a6aa6770e77
#
_cell.length_a   1.000
_cell.length_b   1.000
_cell.length_c   1.000
_cell.angle_alpha   90.00
_cell.angle_beta   90.00
_cell.angle_gamma   90.00
#
_symmetry.space_group_name_H-M   'P 1'
#
loop_
_entity.id
_entity.type
_entity.pdbx_description
1 polymer ?
#
loop_
_entity_poly.entity_id
_entity_poly.type
_entity_poly.pdbx_seq_one_letter_code
_entity_poly.pdbx_strand_id
1 'polypeptide(L)'
;MKNTRQFFHFLSYVQYPLMIVVLYYYVQVIISIANRDPDWSALNSALIFLGILVGFSTLQDTTKTQNKISRKIWESPIKGRIALWTISVLVLLFLISGLIGFLSSRENIHKEVSFGLIVLGIGMLGMLKGAIEMFENHRKDRE
;
A
#
# COMPACT_ATOMS: atom_id res chain seq x y z
N MET A 1 1.24 24.81 -12.83
CA MET A 1 0.75 23.43 -12.64
C MET A 1 1.68 22.32 -13.18
N LYS A 2 2.48 22.51 -14.24
CA LYS A 2 3.48 21.51 -14.69
C LYS A 2 4.54 21.18 -13.62
N ASN A 3 5.05 22.18 -12.91
CA ASN A 3 6.08 22.00 -11.87
C ASN A 3 5.59 21.18 -10.67
N THR A 4 4.33 21.32 -10.27
CA THR A 4 3.77 20.57 -9.12
C THR A 4 3.68 19.07 -9.42
N ARG A 5 3.23 18.67 -10.62
CA ARG A 5 3.18 17.26 -11.03
C ARG A 5 4.58 16.63 -11.10
N GLN A 6 5.55 17.38 -11.63
CA GLN A 6 6.93 16.91 -11.70
C GLN A 6 7.54 16.74 -10.31
N PHE A 7 7.25 17.63 -9.37
CA PHE A 7 7.68 17.53 -7.98
C PHE A 7 7.13 16.26 -7.31
N PHE A 8 5.82 16.00 -7.39
CA PHE A 8 5.23 14.78 -6.83
C PHE A 8 5.73 13.51 -7.50
N HIS A 9 5.94 13.55 -8.82
CA HIS A 9 6.54 12.44 -9.53
C HIS A 9 7.99 12.17 -9.08
N PHE A 10 8.79 13.22 -8.85
CA PHE A 10 10.13 13.06 -8.28
C PHE A 10 10.06 12.49 -6.86
N LEU A 11 9.12 12.96 -6.04
CA LEU A 11 8.92 12.47 -4.68
C LEU A 11 8.53 10.97 -4.65
N SER A 12 7.85 10.48 -5.69
CA SER A 12 7.49 9.06 -5.78
C SER A 12 8.71 8.13 -5.89
N TYR A 13 9.87 8.64 -6.32
CA TYR A 13 11.11 7.83 -6.37
C TYR A 13 11.61 7.42 -4.99
N VAL A 14 11.17 8.06 -3.90
CA VAL A 14 11.46 7.65 -2.52
C VAL A 14 10.98 6.21 -2.24
N GLN A 15 10.03 5.70 -3.01
CA GLN A 15 9.58 4.30 -2.92
C GLN A 15 10.73 3.30 -3.14
N TYR A 16 11.74 3.58 -3.97
CA TYR A 16 12.81 2.62 -4.28
C TYR A 16 13.73 2.35 -3.08
N PRO A 17 14.29 3.35 -2.40
CA PRO A 17 15.05 3.10 -1.18
C PRO A 17 14.17 2.51 -0.07
N LEU A 18 12.90 2.91 0.06
CA LEU A 18 11.98 2.32 1.02
C LEU A 18 11.73 0.83 0.74
N MET A 19 11.68 0.43 -0.54
CA MET A 19 11.54 -0.98 -0.91
C MET A 19 12.69 -1.83 -0.36
N ILE A 20 13.92 -1.32 -0.37
CA ILE A 20 15.08 -2.02 0.19
C ILE A 20 14.90 -2.19 1.71
N VAL A 21 14.44 -1.14 2.41
CA VAL A 21 14.18 -1.20 3.85
C VAL A 21 13.08 -2.21 4.17
N VAL A 22 11.99 -2.22 3.41
CA VAL A 22 10.92 -3.21 3.57
C VAL A 22 11.44 -4.63 3.37
N LEU A 23 12.22 -4.88 2.32
CA LEU A 23 12.81 -6.19 2.06
C LEU A 23 13.72 -6.64 3.20
N TYR A 24 14.53 -5.74 3.76
CA TYR A 24 15.37 -6.03 4.92
C TYR A 24 14.55 -6.54 6.11
N TYR A 25 13.49 -5.82 6.50
CA TYR A 25 12.63 -6.24 7.61
C TYR A 25 11.85 -7.52 7.30
N TYR A 26 11.40 -7.73 6.05
CA TYR A 26 10.78 -8.99 5.65
C TYR A 26 11.72 -10.18 5.80
N VAL A 27 12.98 -10.04 5.42
CA VAL A 27 14.00 -11.08 5.62
C VAL A 27 14.18 -11.38 7.10
N GLN A 28 14.23 -10.37 7.96
CA GLN A 28 14.32 -10.56 9.42
C GLN A 28 13.11 -11.34 9.95
N VAL A 29 11.90 -11.00 9.53
CA VAL A 29 10.67 -11.73 9.90
C VAL A 29 10.75 -13.19 9.45
N ILE A 30 11.18 -13.48 8.23
CA ILE A 30 11.29 -14.84 7.71
C ILE A 30 12.30 -15.65 8.53
N ILE A 31 13.46 -15.07 8.84
CA ILE A 31 14.51 -15.72 9.64
C ILE A 31 13.99 -16.01 11.05
N SER A 32 13.31 -15.06 11.69
CA SER A 32 12.77 -15.21 13.04
C SER A 32 11.72 -16.31 13.12
N ILE A 33 10.85 -16.40 12.13
CA ILE A 33 9.85 -17.51 12.04
C ILE A 33 10.55 -18.86 11.83
N ALA A 34 11.58 -18.92 10.99
CA ALA A 34 12.35 -20.14 10.75
C ALA A 34 13.04 -20.63 12.04
N ASN A 35 13.50 -19.71 12.89
CA ASN A 35 14.11 -19.98 14.18
C ASN A 35 13.08 -20.27 15.30
N ARG A 36 11.76 -20.27 15.00
CA ARG A 36 10.65 -20.42 15.94
C ARG A 36 10.60 -19.36 17.05
N ASP A 37 11.18 -18.20 16.80
CA ASP A 37 11.16 -17.03 17.68
C ASP A 37 10.72 -15.79 16.87
N PRO A 38 9.39 -15.59 16.65
CA PRO A 38 8.87 -14.53 15.79
C PRO A 38 9.23 -13.13 16.30
N ASP A 39 9.94 -12.37 15.50
CA ASP A 39 10.23 -10.95 15.75
C ASP A 39 9.06 -10.06 15.31
N TRP A 40 8.17 -9.77 16.25
CA TRP A 40 6.99 -8.92 16.02
C TRP A 40 7.36 -7.45 15.78
N SER A 41 8.50 -7.00 16.33
CA SER A 41 8.99 -5.63 16.11
C SER A 41 9.48 -5.45 14.67
N ALA A 42 10.19 -6.45 14.13
CA ALA A 42 10.56 -6.46 12.71
C ALA A 42 9.31 -6.48 11.80
N LEU A 43 8.28 -7.27 12.16
CA LEU A 43 7.02 -7.29 11.42
C LEU A 43 6.33 -5.93 11.45
N ASN A 44 6.22 -5.28 12.62
CA ASN A 44 5.67 -3.95 12.74
C ASN A 44 6.43 -2.94 11.87
N SER A 45 7.75 -2.97 11.91
CA SER A 45 8.61 -2.10 11.09
C SER A 45 8.38 -2.34 9.59
N ALA A 46 8.30 -3.61 9.16
CA ALA A 46 7.99 -3.96 7.78
C ALA A 46 6.64 -3.38 7.32
N LEU A 47 5.60 -3.47 8.16
CA LEU A 47 4.27 -2.95 7.85
C LEU A 47 4.26 -1.41 7.76
N ILE A 48 4.95 -0.72 8.68
CA ILE A 48 5.07 0.74 8.67
C ILE A 48 5.77 1.21 7.38
N PHE A 49 6.95 0.67 7.09
CA PHE A 49 7.69 1.07 5.89
C PHE A 49 6.96 0.69 4.61
N LEU A 50 6.24 -0.44 4.58
CA LEU A 50 5.39 -0.82 3.46
C LEU A 50 4.24 0.17 3.26
N GLY A 51 3.58 0.61 4.33
CA GLY A 51 2.53 1.63 4.26
C GLY A 51 3.04 2.95 3.70
N ILE A 52 4.20 3.42 4.17
CA ILE A 52 4.86 4.62 3.68
C ILE A 52 5.25 4.45 2.19
N LEU A 53 5.85 3.31 1.82
CA LEU A 53 6.22 2.98 0.44
C LEU A 53 5.02 3.05 -0.49
N VAL A 54 3.91 2.39 -0.11
CA VAL A 54 2.65 2.42 -0.87
C VAL A 54 2.14 3.85 -1.00
N GLY A 55 2.17 4.65 0.07
CA GLY A 55 1.80 6.06 0.05
C GLY A 55 2.62 6.86 -0.98
N PHE A 56 3.95 6.72 -1.00
CA PHE A 56 4.80 7.39 -1.99
C PHE A 56 4.57 6.88 -3.42
N SER A 57 4.28 5.60 -3.61
CA SER A 57 4.00 5.04 -4.93
C SER A 57 2.77 5.68 -5.59
N THR A 58 1.82 6.18 -4.80
CA THR A 58 0.59 6.80 -5.30
C THR A 58 0.78 8.22 -5.84
N LEU A 59 1.94 8.83 -5.61
CA LEU A 59 2.30 10.14 -6.15
C LEU A 59 2.72 10.09 -7.62
N GLN A 60 2.76 8.89 -8.22
CA GLN A 60 3.06 8.72 -9.64
C GLN A 60 1.95 9.29 -10.53
N ASP A 61 2.31 9.62 -11.76
CA ASP A 61 1.38 10.16 -12.75
C ASP A 61 0.37 9.08 -13.20
N THR A 62 -0.87 9.21 -12.77
CA THR A 62 -1.98 8.29 -13.08
C THR A 62 -2.50 8.41 -14.52
N THR A 63 -2.03 9.39 -15.30
CA THR A 63 -2.42 9.54 -16.71
C THR A 63 -1.72 8.54 -17.63
N LYS A 64 -0.66 7.88 -17.14
CA LYS A 64 0.12 6.91 -17.89
C LYS A 64 0.04 5.52 -17.24
N THR A 65 -0.31 4.50 -18.03
CA THR A 65 -0.22 3.12 -17.59
C THR A 65 1.23 2.64 -17.64
N GLN A 66 1.73 2.07 -16.55
CA GLN A 66 3.14 1.68 -16.44
C GLN A 66 3.51 0.42 -17.25
N ASN A 67 2.56 -0.51 -17.41
CA ASN A 67 2.78 -1.76 -18.10
C ASN A 67 1.52 -2.30 -18.79
N LYS A 68 1.68 -3.30 -19.68
CA LYS A 68 0.59 -3.93 -20.44
C LYS A 68 -0.49 -4.59 -19.56
N ILE A 69 -0.11 -5.10 -18.37
CA ILE A 69 -1.04 -5.76 -17.45
C ILE A 69 -1.92 -4.71 -16.78
N SER A 70 -1.33 -3.66 -16.25
CA SER A 70 -2.03 -2.51 -15.65
C SER A 70 -3.03 -1.92 -16.66
N ARG A 71 -2.60 -1.71 -17.90
CA ARG A 71 -3.45 -1.21 -18.96
C ARG A 71 -4.68 -2.11 -19.21
N LYS A 72 -4.49 -3.45 -19.31
CA LYS A 72 -5.60 -4.40 -19.50
C LYS A 72 -6.62 -4.40 -18.36
N ILE A 73 -6.20 -4.10 -17.13
CA ILE A 73 -7.08 -4.01 -15.97
C ILE A 73 -7.90 -2.72 -16.04
N TRP A 74 -7.25 -1.59 -16.23
CA TRP A 74 -7.88 -0.27 -16.14
C TRP A 74 -8.71 0.10 -17.37
N GLU A 75 -8.37 -0.40 -18.56
CA GLU A 75 -9.21 -0.24 -19.76
C GLU A 75 -10.52 -1.05 -19.70
N SER A 76 -10.57 -2.13 -18.93
CA SER A 76 -11.76 -2.97 -18.80
C SER A 76 -12.66 -2.50 -17.65
N PRO A 77 -13.93 -2.09 -17.91
CA PRO A 77 -14.84 -1.65 -16.86
C PRO A 77 -15.08 -2.70 -15.79
N ILE A 78 -15.17 -3.98 -16.17
CA ILE A 78 -15.42 -5.08 -15.23
C ILE A 78 -14.18 -5.33 -14.38
N LYS A 79 -13.00 -5.50 -14.99
CA LYS A 79 -11.76 -5.80 -14.27
C LYS A 79 -11.33 -4.64 -13.36
N GLY A 80 -11.48 -3.40 -13.83
CA GLY A 80 -11.20 -2.21 -13.02
C GLY A 80 -12.08 -2.13 -11.79
N ARG A 81 -13.39 -2.37 -11.91
CA ARG A 81 -14.32 -2.42 -10.76
C ARG A 81 -13.93 -3.51 -9.77
N ILE A 82 -13.62 -4.73 -10.25
CA ILE A 82 -13.17 -5.82 -9.37
C ILE A 82 -11.89 -5.42 -8.63
N ALA A 83 -10.90 -4.85 -9.33
CA ALA A 83 -9.67 -4.39 -8.72
C ALA A 83 -9.93 -3.32 -7.65
N LEU A 84 -10.78 -2.31 -7.92
CA LEU A 84 -11.16 -1.29 -6.95
C LEU A 84 -11.85 -1.88 -5.73
N TRP A 85 -12.81 -2.81 -5.93
CA TRP A 85 -13.47 -3.50 -4.83
C TRP A 85 -12.47 -4.28 -3.96
N THR A 86 -11.56 -5.02 -4.59
CA THR A 86 -10.52 -5.79 -3.88
C THR A 86 -9.64 -4.87 -3.03
N ILE A 87 -9.16 -3.76 -3.61
CA ILE A 87 -8.34 -2.79 -2.88
C ILE A 87 -9.15 -2.17 -1.72
N SER A 88 -10.42 -1.81 -1.95
CA SER A 88 -11.27 -1.22 -0.90
C SER A 88 -11.48 -2.17 0.28
N VAL A 89 -11.76 -3.45 0.00
CA VAL A 89 -11.91 -4.48 1.05
C VAL A 89 -10.62 -4.66 1.83
N LEU A 90 -9.46 -4.70 1.16
CA LEU A 90 -8.16 -4.82 1.84
C LEU A 90 -7.87 -3.60 2.72
N VAL A 91 -8.16 -2.38 2.24
CA VAL A 91 -8.01 -1.16 3.04
C VAL A 91 -8.84 -1.23 4.32
N LEU A 92 -10.13 -1.57 4.19
CA LEU A 92 -11.02 -1.70 5.35
C LEU A 92 -10.54 -2.80 6.31
N LEU A 93 -10.11 -3.94 5.79
CA LEU A 93 -9.61 -5.05 6.59
C LEU A 93 -8.39 -4.62 7.42
N PHE A 94 -7.40 -3.98 6.82
CA PHE A 94 -6.21 -3.55 7.55
C PHE A 94 -6.52 -2.44 8.56
N LEU A 95 -7.34 -1.45 8.21
CA LEU A 95 -7.72 -0.37 9.13
C LEU A 95 -8.54 -0.89 10.31
N ILE A 96 -9.56 -1.72 10.04
CA ILE A 96 -10.43 -2.26 11.11
C ILE A 96 -9.63 -3.20 12.01
N SER A 97 -8.86 -4.14 11.45
CA SER A 97 -8.03 -5.05 12.23
C SER A 97 -6.99 -4.31 13.07
N GLY A 98 -6.33 -3.31 12.47
CA GLY A 98 -5.37 -2.47 13.18
C GLY A 98 -6.02 -1.68 14.32
N LEU A 99 -7.17 -1.05 14.09
CA LEU A 99 -7.88 -0.29 15.12
C LEU A 99 -8.38 -1.21 16.26
N ILE A 100 -9.01 -2.33 15.92
CA ILE A 100 -9.48 -3.29 16.93
C ILE A 100 -8.30 -3.82 17.74
N GLY A 101 -7.22 -4.25 17.08
CA GLY A 101 -6.04 -4.74 17.75
C GLY A 101 -5.39 -3.68 18.65
N PHE A 102 -5.28 -2.45 18.19
CA PHE A 102 -4.70 -1.34 18.96
C PHE A 102 -5.52 -0.98 20.20
N LEU A 103 -6.86 -0.95 20.09
CA LEU A 103 -7.77 -0.59 21.18
C LEU A 103 -8.01 -1.75 22.18
N SER A 104 -8.02 -3.00 21.69
CA SER A 104 -8.36 -4.16 22.50
C SER A 104 -7.16 -4.81 23.18
N SER A 105 -5.95 -4.63 22.67
CA SER A 105 -4.77 -5.30 23.19
C SER A 105 -4.28 -4.70 24.49
N ARG A 106 -4.03 -5.54 25.47
CA ARG A 106 -3.36 -5.19 26.73
C ARG A 106 -1.84 -5.31 26.63
N GLU A 107 -1.34 -6.18 25.75
CA GLU A 107 0.08 -6.40 25.54
C GLU A 107 0.67 -5.41 24.54
N ASN A 108 1.86 -4.90 24.81
CA ASN A 108 2.53 -3.91 23.96
C ASN A 108 2.85 -4.45 22.56
N ILE A 109 3.22 -5.73 22.45
CA ILE A 109 3.57 -6.39 21.19
C ILE A 109 2.40 -6.35 20.19
N HIS A 110 1.19 -6.69 20.63
CA HIS A 110 0.01 -6.65 19.78
C HIS A 110 -0.36 -5.22 19.36
N LYS A 111 -0.14 -4.24 20.24
CA LYS A 111 -0.34 -2.82 19.90
C LYS A 111 0.63 -2.34 18.82
N GLU A 112 1.90 -2.76 18.90
CA GLU A 112 2.91 -2.38 17.90
C GLU A 112 2.52 -2.90 16.51
N VAL A 113 2.22 -4.19 16.37
CA VAL A 113 1.80 -4.77 15.07
C VAL A 113 0.51 -4.13 14.57
N SER A 114 -0.43 -3.85 15.45
CA SER A 114 -1.69 -3.18 15.12
C SER A 114 -1.45 -1.76 14.60
N PHE A 115 -0.48 -1.04 15.17
CA PHE A 115 -0.07 0.27 14.67
C PHE A 115 0.50 0.18 13.25
N GLY A 116 1.35 -0.80 12.96
CA GLY A 116 1.84 -1.07 11.61
C GLY A 116 0.71 -1.35 10.60
N LEU A 117 -0.31 -2.12 11.01
CA LEU A 117 -1.49 -2.37 10.19
C LEU A 117 -2.27 -1.09 9.88
N ILE A 118 -2.42 -0.18 10.85
CA ILE A 118 -3.08 1.13 10.64
C ILE A 118 -2.29 1.95 9.62
N VAL A 119 -0.96 2.05 9.78
CA VAL A 119 -0.10 2.80 8.87
C VAL A 119 -0.16 2.23 7.45
N LEU A 120 -0.14 0.89 7.32
CA LEU A 120 -0.33 0.22 6.04
C LEU A 120 -1.69 0.54 5.43
N GLY A 121 -2.75 0.47 6.21
CA GLY A 121 -4.11 0.82 5.76
C GLY A 121 -4.22 2.25 5.25
N ILE A 122 -3.58 3.21 5.94
CA ILE A 122 -3.52 4.62 5.51
C ILE A 122 -2.76 4.75 4.18
N GLY A 123 -1.61 4.09 4.04
CA GLY A 123 -0.87 4.05 2.76
C GLY A 123 -1.72 3.49 1.62
N MET A 124 -2.47 2.44 1.89
CA MET A 124 -3.37 1.82 0.92
C MET A 124 -4.60 2.69 0.57
N LEU A 125 -5.04 3.61 1.44
CA LEU A 125 -6.04 4.63 1.06
C LEU A 125 -5.51 5.54 -0.06
N GLY A 126 -4.24 5.94 0.02
CA GLY A 126 -3.58 6.65 -1.08
C GLY A 126 -3.60 5.84 -2.37
N MET A 127 -3.26 4.54 -2.28
CA MET A 127 -3.29 3.61 -3.42
C MET A 127 -4.70 3.48 -4.00
N LEU A 128 -5.74 3.38 -3.17
CA LEU A 128 -7.14 3.33 -3.61
C LEU A 128 -7.51 4.60 -4.40
N LYS A 129 -7.13 5.78 -3.89
CA LYS A 129 -7.35 7.04 -4.62
C LYS A 129 -6.66 7.03 -5.98
N GLY A 130 -5.38 6.65 -6.04
CA GLY A 130 -4.64 6.53 -7.29
C GLY A 130 -5.25 5.52 -8.26
N ALA A 131 -5.75 4.40 -7.75
CA ALA A 131 -6.44 3.37 -8.53
C ALA A 131 -7.76 3.88 -9.12
N ILE A 132 -8.54 4.66 -8.36
CA ILE A 132 -9.77 5.30 -8.85
C ILE A 132 -9.45 6.28 -9.99
N GLU A 133 -8.46 7.15 -9.81
CA GLU A 133 -8.02 8.08 -10.85
C GLU A 133 -7.53 7.34 -12.10
N MET A 134 -6.75 6.26 -11.94
CA MET A 134 -6.28 5.44 -13.06
C MET A 134 -7.44 4.81 -13.82
N PHE A 135 -8.43 4.26 -13.10
CA PHE A 135 -9.63 3.68 -13.71
C PHE A 135 -10.44 4.73 -14.47
N GLU A 136 -10.70 5.89 -13.85
CA GLU A 136 -11.44 6.98 -14.48
C GLU A 136 -10.74 7.53 -15.74
N ASN A 137 -9.41 7.55 -15.76
CA ASN A 137 -8.64 8.04 -16.90
C ASN A 137 -8.55 7.06 -18.07
N HIS A 138 -8.73 5.75 -17.84
CA HIS A 138 -8.43 4.74 -18.86
C HIS A 138 -9.60 3.83 -19.24
N ARG A 139 -10.73 3.86 -18.53
CA ARG A 139 -11.88 3.00 -18.86
C ARG A 139 -12.48 3.35 -20.22
N LYS A 140 -12.81 2.32 -21.01
CA LYS A 140 -13.30 2.47 -22.40
C LYS A 140 -14.82 2.68 -22.53
N ASP A 141 -15.60 2.57 -21.45
CA ASP A 141 -17.05 2.79 -21.46
C ASP A 141 -17.45 4.27 -21.29
N ARG A 142 -16.50 5.18 -21.42
CA ARG A 142 -16.69 6.62 -21.26
C ARG A 142 -16.83 7.37 -22.58
N GLU A 143 -16.67 6.66 -23.74
CA GLU A 143 -16.85 7.22 -25.08
C GLU A 143 -18.31 7.11 -25.54
#